data_1511c44634939377fdd7a75a72a00e22
#
_entry.id   1511c44634939377fdd7a75a72a00e22
#
_cell.length_a   1.000
_cell.length_b   1.000
_cell.length_c   1.000
_cell.angle_alpha   90.00
_cell.angle_beta   90.00
_cell.angle_gamma   90.00
#
_symmetry.space_group_name_H-M   'P 1'
#
loop_
_entity.id
_entity.type
_entity.pdbx_description
1 polymer ?
#
loop_
_entity_poly.entity_id
_entity_poly.type
_entity_poly.pdbx_seq_one_letter_code
_entity_poly.pdbx_strand_id
1 'polypeptide(L)'
;MPPSVCPPFSSAVVLCIDDDREVLECERSFLEAFGYTVLTASSCGKGLELASTQSVDVVILDYFMPTMNGQEVALEMRRLRQQAPIILLTEGEGVPAPTLNLVDAMVAKDRLASQLLPTIAYLHDCGRIPPLSYDA
;
A
#
# COMPACT_ATOMS: atom_id res chain seq x y z
N MET A 1 7.99 -28.16 -8.31
CA MET A 1 7.92 -27.65 -8.21
C MET A 1 7.99 -26.86 -8.26
N PRO A 2 7.64 -26.78 -8.36
CA PRO A 2 7.73 -26.03 -8.46
C PRO A 2 7.79 -25.19 -7.88
N PRO A 3 7.78 -24.98 -7.95
CA PRO A 3 7.86 -24.17 -7.55
C PRO A 3 7.87 -23.34 -7.15
N SER A 4 7.77 -23.34 -7.23
CA SER A 4 7.88 -22.57 -7.00
C SER A 4 7.59 -21.77 -6.85
N VAL A 5 7.71 -22.10 -7.00
CA VAL A 5 7.32 -21.21 -7.07
C VAL A 5 6.97 -20.44 -6.20
N CYS A 6 7.61 -19.92 -6.02
CA CYS A 6 7.23 -19.13 -5.13
C CYS A 6 6.00 -18.58 -5.47
N PRO A 7 5.10 -18.86 -4.84
CA PRO A 7 3.89 -18.30 -5.15
C PRO A 7 4.01 -16.87 -4.90
N PRO A 8 3.70 -16.16 -5.87
CA PRO A 8 3.74 -14.78 -5.76
C PRO A 8 2.89 -14.30 -4.65
N PHE A 9 1.97 -15.10 -4.23
CA PHE A 9 1.09 -14.60 -3.27
C PHE A 9 1.49 -14.98 -1.90
N SER A 10 2.62 -15.51 -1.71
CA SER A 10 2.90 -16.15 -0.57
C SER A 10 2.70 -15.34 0.61
N SER A 11 2.59 -15.09 1.44
CA SER A 11 2.47 -14.57 2.73
C SER A 11 2.88 -13.13 2.88
N ALA A 12 2.96 -12.41 1.80
CA ALA A 12 3.22 -10.99 1.92
C ALA A 12 2.10 -10.32 2.70
N VAL A 13 2.46 -9.42 3.59
CA VAL A 13 1.52 -8.75 4.47
C VAL A 13 1.30 -7.33 3.99
N VAL A 14 0.05 -7.00 3.73
CA VAL A 14 -0.34 -5.68 3.26
C VAL A 14 -1.13 -4.98 4.34
N LEU A 15 -0.74 -3.77 4.68
CA LEU A 15 -1.48 -2.97 5.64
C LEU A 15 -2.27 -1.92 4.88
N CYS A 16 -3.59 -1.93 5.05
CA CYS A 16 -4.47 -0.97 4.40
C CYS A 16 -4.98 0.01 5.44
N ILE A 17 -4.80 1.30 5.18
CA ILE A 17 -5.21 2.37 6.08
C ILE A 17 -6.21 3.25 5.36
N ASP A 18 -7.44 3.29 5.83
CA ASP A 18 -8.51 4.07 5.22
C ASP A 18 -9.57 4.26 6.28
N ASP A 19 -10.16 5.44 6.36
CA ASP A 19 -11.16 5.69 7.38
C ASP A 19 -12.53 5.12 7.02
N ASP A 20 -12.69 4.62 5.80
CA ASP A 20 -13.94 4.02 5.36
C ASP A 20 -13.84 2.51 5.51
N ARG A 21 -14.57 1.96 6.47
CA ARG A 21 -14.49 0.53 6.75
C ARG A 21 -15.00 -0.34 5.62
N GLU A 22 -15.93 0.17 4.83
CA GLU A 22 -16.41 -0.60 3.69
C GLU A 22 -15.32 -0.72 2.64
N VAL A 23 -14.59 0.35 2.42
CA VAL A 23 -13.48 0.31 1.49
C VAL A 23 -12.43 -0.67 1.99
N LEU A 24 -12.14 -0.66 3.29
CA LEU A 24 -11.16 -1.59 3.85
C LEU A 24 -11.60 -3.04 3.65
N GLU A 25 -12.88 -3.32 3.83
CA GLU A 25 -13.35 -4.69 3.64
C GLU A 25 -13.26 -5.11 2.19
N CYS A 26 -13.54 -4.21 1.28
CA CYS A 26 -13.39 -4.51 -0.14
C CYS A 26 -11.93 -4.78 -0.49
N GLU A 27 -11.04 -3.96 0.01
CA GLU A 27 -9.61 -4.15 -0.24
C GLU A 27 -9.13 -5.46 0.37
N ARG A 28 -9.56 -5.75 1.59
CA ARG A 28 -9.18 -6.98 2.23
C ARG A 28 -9.63 -8.20 1.42
N SER A 29 -10.90 -8.22 1.03
CA SER A 29 -11.41 -9.36 0.29
C SER A 29 -10.70 -9.53 -1.03
N PHE A 30 -10.47 -8.42 -1.71
CA PHE A 30 -9.80 -8.46 -3.00
C PHE A 30 -8.38 -9.00 -2.86
N LEU A 31 -7.63 -8.49 -1.90
CA LEU A 31 -6.23 -8.89 -1.75
C LEU A 31 -6.11 -10.30 -1.20
N GLU A 32 -6.96 -10.67 -0.27
CA GLU A 32 -6.91 -12.04 0.26
C GLU A 32 -7.22 -13.07 -0.80
N ALA A 33 -8.05 -12.71 -1.77
CA ALA A 33 -8.34 -13.63 -2.86
C ALA A 33 -7.11 -13.95 -3.68
N PHE A 34 -6.11 -13.09 -3.63
CA PHE A 34 -4.85 -13.31 -4.34
C PHE A 34 -3.74 -13.77 -3.41
N GLY A 35 -4.06 -14.17 -2.20
CA GLY A 35 -3.10 -14.81 -1.32
C GLY A 35 -2.38 -13.90 -0.35
N TYR A 36 -2.69 -12.61 -0.35
CA TYR A 36 -2.04 -11.70 0.58
C TYR A 36 -2.67 -11.80 1.97
N THR A 37 -1.86 -11.57 2.99
CA THR A 37 -2.36 -11.42 4.34
C THR A 37 -2.62 -9.93 4.53
N VAL A 38 -3.81 -9.57 4.97
CA VAL A 38 -4.19 -8.16 5.03
C VAL A 38 -4.47 -7.72 6.45
N LEU A 39 -3.84 -6.63 6.84
CA LEU A 39 -4.13 -5.94 8.09
C LEU A 39 -4.84 -4.66 7.71
N THR A 40 -5.83 -4.27 8.49
CA THR A 40 -6.57 -3.05 8.19
C THR A 40 -6.56 -2.13 9.39
N ALA A 41 -6.58 -0.84 9.12
CA ALA A 41 -6.66 0.17 10.16
C ALA A 41 -7.58 1.27 9.67
N SER A 42 -8.58 1.59 10.47
CA SER A 42 -9.53 2.63 10.11
C SER A 42 -9.17 3.98 10.73
N SER A 43 -8.00 4.08 11.29
CA SER A 43 -7.50 5.36 11.80
C SER A 43 -6.01 5.41 11.59
N CYS A 44 -5.48 6.62 11.57
CA CYS A 44 -4.06 6.80 11.39
C CYS A 44 -3.26 6.25 12.55
N GLY A 45 -3.76 6.44 13.78
CA GLY A 45 -3.06 5.92 14.94
C GLY A 45 -2.94 4.42 14.93
N LYS A 46 -4.03 3.74 14.56
CA LYS A 46 -3.99 2.29 14.50
C LYS A 46 -3.06 1.83 13.37
N GLY A 47 -3.09 2.54 12.26
CA GLY A 47 -2.20 2.22 11.14
C GLY A 47 -0.74 2.34 11.54
N LEU A 48 -0.38 3.42 12.22
CA LEU A 48 1.00 3.60 12.66
C LEU A 48 1.39 2.55 13.69
N GLU A 49 0.47 2.20 14.57
CA GLU A 49 0.74 1.16 15.55
C GLU A 49 1.02 -0.17 14.87
N LEU A 50 0.19 -0.55 13.91
CA LEU A 50 0.39 -1.82 13.21
C LEU A 50 1.69 -1.80 12.42
N ALA A 51 1.99 -0.67 11.79
CA ALA A 51 3.23 -0.57 11.01
C ALA A 51 4.46 -0.72 11.89
N SER A 52 4.38 -0.31 13.16
CA SER A 52 5.53 -0.39 14.02
C SER A 52 5.62 -1.70 14.80
N THR A 53 4.52 -2.44 14.92
CA THR A 53 4.53 -3.67 15.72
C THR A 53 4.44 -4.94 14.88
N GLN A 54 4.05 -4.84 13.62
CA GLN A 54 3.89 -6.01 12.77
C GLN A 54 4.88 -5.94 11.61
N SER A 55 5.21 -7.09 11.07
CA SER A 55 6.03 -7.12 9.86
C SER A 55 5.14 -6.87 8.67
N VAL A 56 5.24 -5.68 8.11
CA VAL A 56 4.42 -5.27 6.99
C VAL A 56 5.30 -5.17 5.75
N ASP A 57 4.83 -5.74 4.65
CA ASP A 57 5.58 -5.73 3.41
C ASP A 57 5.19 -4.59 2.47
N VAL A 58 3.95 -4.14 2.52
CA VAL A 58 3.49 -3.03 1.70
C VAL A 58 2.39 -2.31 2.47
N VAL A 59 2.38 -0.99 2.39
CA VAL A 59 1.34 -0.17 3.01
C VAL A 59 0.50 0.46 1.91
N ILE A 60 -0.83 0.35 2.01
CA ILE A 60 -1.75 1.04 1.13
C ILE A 60 -2.44 2.10 1.97
N LEU A 61 -2.28 3.34 1.58
CA LEU A 61 -2.69 4.47 2.39
C LEU A 61 -3.60 5.39 1.62
N ASP A 62 -4.77 5.66 2.15
CA ASP A 62 -5.69 6.61 1.53
C ASP A 62 -5.17 8.02 1.79
N TYR A 63 -5.11 8.83 0.74
CA TYR A 63 -4.62 10.19 0.87
C TYR A 63 -5.59 11.06 1.65
N PHE A 64 -6.88 10.89 1.38
CA PHE A 64 -7.89 11.72 2.04
C PHE A 64 -8.52 11.02 3.21
N MET A 65 -8.23 11.48 4.40
CA MET A 65 -8.88 10.97 5.61
C MET A 65 -9.23 12.17 6.48
N PRO A 66 -10.41 12.17 7.08
CA PRO A 66 -10.88 13.37 7.80
C PRO A 66 -9.99 13.82 8.94
N THR A 67 -9.39 12.89 9.65
CA THR A 67 -8.64 13.24 10.85
C THR A 67 -7.18 13.52 10.59
N MET A 68 -6.66 13.02 9.48
CA MET A 68 -5.25 13.17 9.21
C MET A 68 -5.06 12.82 7.74
N ASN A 69 -4.32 13.60 7.02
CA ASN A 69 -4.17 13.29 5.61
C ASN A 69 -3.02 12.33 5.40
N GLY A 70 -2.99 11.73 4.22
CA GLY A 70 -2.01 10.71 3.91
C GLY A 70 -0.57 11.19 3.99
N GLN A 71 -0.34 12.48 3.73
CA GLN A 71 1.01 13.00 3.83
C GLN A 71 1.54 12.90 5.25
N GLU A 72 0.70 13.23 6.23
CA GLU A 72 1.12 13.17 7.62
C GLU A 72 1.42 11.74 8.05
N VAL A 73 0.59 10.80 7.60
CA VAL A 73 0.81 9.40 7.95
C VAL A 73 2.11 8.90 7.32
N ALA A 74 2.32 9.24 6.04
CA ALA A 74 3.53 8.79 5.35
C ALA A 74 4.77 9.39 6.02
N LEU A 75 4.70 10.65 6.41
CA LEU A 75 5.82 11.28 7.09
C LEU A 75 6.14 10.58 8.41
N GLU A 76 5.10 10.27 9.20
CA GLU A 76 5.32 9.58 10.45
C GLU A 76 5.90 8.20 10.24
N MET A 77 5.45 7.50 9.20
CA MET A 77 6.01 6.19 8.91
C MET A 77 7.48 6.26 8.59
N ARG A 78 7.88 7.29 7.82
CA ARG A 78 9.30 7.45 7.53
C ARG A 78 10.08 7.81 8.80
N ARG A 79 9.51 8.62 9.66
CA ARG A 79 10.16 8.96 10.92
C ARG A 79 10.36 7.74 11.80
N LEU A 80 9.42 6.81 11.76
CA LEU A 80 9.53 5.59 12.55
C LEU A 80 10.41 4.55 11.88
N ARG A 81 11.03 4.91 10.77
CA ARG A 81 11.90 4.02 10.01
C ARG A 81 11.17 2.82 9.45
N GLN A 82 9.90 3.02 9.14
CA GLN A 82 9.13 1.99 8.48
C GLN A 82 9.70 1.83 7.08
N GLN A 83 10.09 0.62 6.74
CA GLN A 83 10.77 0.38 5.47
C GLN A 83 9.87 -0.13 4.37
N ALA A 84 8.65 -0.51 4.70
CA ALA A 84 7.76 -1.04 3.68
C ALA A 84 7.41 0.05 2.68
N PRO A 85 7.32 -0.28 1.40
CA PRO A 85 6.88 0.70 0.42
C PRO A 85 5.44 1.13 0.67
N ILE A 86 5.14 2.36 0.33
CA ILE A 86 3.84 2.96 0.56
C ILE A 86 3.19 3.25 -0.78
N ILE A 87 1.99 2.71 -0.99
CA ILE A 87 1.16 3.02 -2.14
C ILE A 87 0.08 3.97 -1.66
N LEU A 88 0.02 5.14 -2.28
CA LEU A 88 -0.97 6.14 -1.92
C LEU A 88 -2.18 6.02 -2.83
N LEU A 89 -3.37 5.92 -2.26
CA LEU A 89 -4.60 5.90 -3.03
C LEU A 89 -5.14 7.30 -3.11
N THR A 90 -5.48 7.75 -4.31
CA THR A 90 -5.92 9.12 -4.51
C THR A 90 -7.20 9.14 -5.34
N GLU A 91 -7.86 10.29 -5.31
CA GLU A 91 -9.02 10.49 -6.16
C GLU A 91 -8.59 10.97 -7.54
N GLY A 92 -7.30 11.04 -7.77
CA GLY A 92 -6.83 11.43 -9.08
C GLY A 92 -6.41 12.86 -9.19
N GLU A 93 -6.41 13.65 -8.12
CA GLU A 93 -6.04 14.98 -8.26
C GLU A 93 -4.95 15.37 -7.43
N GLY A 94 -4.21 16.30 -7.83
CA GLY A 94 -3.26 17.17 -7.26
C GLY A 94 -2.62 16.78 -5.95
N VAL A 95 -1.87 15.71 -5.91
CA VAL A 95 -1.10 15.38 -4.72
C VAL A 95 0.15 16.25 -4.72
N PRO A 96 0.40 17.01 -3.65
CA PRO A 96 1.56 17.91 -3.61
C PRO A 96 2.88 17.17 -3.72
N ALA A 97 3.87 17.84 -4.29
CA ALA A 97 5.18 17.24 -4.46
C ALA A 97 5.79 16.69 -3.16
N PRO A 98 5.67 17.38 -2.03
CA PRO A 98 6.23 16.80 -0.80
C PRO A 98 5.64 15.45 -0.45
N THR A 99 4.34 15.25 -0.72
CA THR A 99 3.73 13.96 -0.46
C THR A 99 4.27 12.91 -1.42
N LEU A 100 4.45 13.29 -2.69
CA LEU A 100 4.97 12.34 -3.66
C LEU A 100 6.35 11.84 -3.28
N ASN A 101 7.13 12.65 -2.60
CA ASN A 101 8.46 12.24 -2.20
C ASN A 101 8.46 11.26 -1.03
N LEU A 102 7.33 11.09 -0.36
CA LEU A 102 7.24 10.21 0.79
C LEU A 102 6.70 8.83 0.45
N VAL A 103 6.12 8.67 -0.74
CA VAL A 103 5.49 7.42 -1.11
C VAL A 103 6.21 6.80 -2.29
N ASP A 104 5.96 5.52 -2.51
CA ASP A 104 6.65 4.78 -3.55
C ASP A 104 5.81 4.61 -4.80
N ALA A 105 4.51 4.76 -4.71
CA ALA A 105 3.63 4.69 -5.86
C ALA A 105 2.31 5.33 -5.53
N MET A 106 1.55 5.68 -6.56
CA MET A 106 0.21 6.19 -6.41
C MET A 106 -0.72 5.41 -7.31
N VAL A 107 -1.92 5.11 -6.80
CA VAL A 107 -2.94 4.44 -7.58
C VAL A 107 -4.23 5.22 -7.39
N ALA A 108 -4.87 5.58 -8.48
CA ALA A 108 -6.16 6.25 -8.39
C ALA A 108 -7.22 5.24 -7.96
N LYS A 109 -8.14 5.68 -7.13
CA LYS A 109 -9.15 4.77 -6.59
C LYS A 109 -10.00 4.15 -7.66
N ASP A 110 -10.22 4.82 -8.76
CA ASP A 110 -11.01 4.25 -9.85
C ASP A 110 -10.22 3.26 -10.68
N ARG A 111 -8.96 3.04 -10.36
CA ARG A 111 -8.12 2.07 -11.05
C ARG A 111 -7.59 0.96 -10.15
N LEU A 112 -8.21 0.79 -9.00
CA LEU A 112 -7.75 -0.21 -8.06
C LEU A 112 -7.71 -1.60 -8.67
N ALA A 113 -8.77 -1.97 -9.37
CA ALA A 113 -8.86 -3.34 -9.88
C ALA A 113 -7.77 -3.65 -10.89
N SER A 114 -7.36 -2.66 -11.67
CA SER A 114 -6.38 -2.92 -12.72
C SER A 114 -4.95 -2.62 -12.33
N GLN A 115 -4.75 -1.76 -11.33
CA GLN A 115 -3.40 -1.30 -11.03
C GLN A 115 -2.86 -1.72 -9.69
N LEU A 116 -3.71 -2.06 -8.74
CA LEU A 116 -3.23 -2.29 -7.39
C LEU A 116 -2.35 -3.54 -7.30
N LEU A 117 -2.81 -4.66 -7.84
CA LEU A 117 -2.02 -5.89 -7.75
C LEU A 117 -0.68 -5.79 -8.45
N PRO A 118 -0.63 -5.24 -9.69
CA PRO A 118 0.69 -5.10 -10.32
C PRO A 118 1.61 -4.18 -9.53
N THR A 119 1.07 -3.14 -8.93
CA THR A 119 1.89 -2.21 -8.17
C THR A 119 2.44 -2.88 -6.91
N ILE A 120 1.61 -3.65 -6.21
CA ILE A 120 2.07 -4.38 -5.03
C ILE A 120 3.15 -5.36 -5.43
N ALA A 121 2.92 -6.11 -6.49
CA ALA A 121 3.89 -7.11 -6.91
C ALA A 121 5.21 -6.46 -7.28
N TYR A 122 5.16 -5.34 -8.01
CA TYR A 122 6.38 -4.66 -8.37
C TYR A 122 7.15 -4.18 -7.14
N LEU A 123 6.44 -3.55 -6.21
CA LEU A 123 7.12 -2.99 -5.04
C LEU A 123 7.62 -4.06 -4.10
N HIS A 124 6.89 -5.14 -3.96
CA HIS A 124 7.29 -6.18 -3.04
C HIS A 124 8.33 -7.11 -3.66
N ASP A 125 8.05 -7.60 -4.85
CA ASP A 125 8.90 -8.61 -5.44
C ASP A 125 10.06 -8.06 -6.20
N CYS A 126 9.89 -6.94 -6.86
CA CYS A 126 10.89 -6.38 -7.73
C CYS A 126 11.19 -4.93 -7.41
N GLY A 127 10.97 -4.54 -6.21
CA GLY A 127 11.00 -3.13 -5.85
C GLY A 127 12.27 -2.42 -6.17
N ARG A 128 13.39 -3.10 -6.21
CA ARG A 128 14.62 -2.43 -6.55
C ARG A 128 14.95 -2.53 -8.01
N ILE A 129 14.11 -3.17 -8.80
CA ILE A 129 14.36 -3.29 -10.22
C ILE A 129 13.39 -2.40 -10.94
N PRO A 130 13.88 -1.42 -11.69
CA PRO A 130 12.97 -0.50 -12.35
C PRO A 130 12.11 -1.23 -13.33
N PRO A 131 10.94 -0.73 -13.57
CA PRO A 131 10.01 -1.39 -14.46
C PRO A 131 10.51 -1.45 -15.86
N LEU A 132 11.42 -0.96 -16.18
CA LEU A 132 11.86 -0.99 -17.50
C LEU A 132 10.95 -0.38 -18.41
N SER A 133 10.60 -0.41 -18.25
CA SER A 133 10.00 -0.13 -18.95
C SER A 133 9.62 0.34 -19.61
N TYR A 134 9.44 0.29 -19.63
CA TYR A 134 9.12 0.43 -20.24
C TYR A 134 8.86 1.13 -20.84
N ASP A 135 9.02 1.02 -20.90
CA ASP A 135 8.94 1.48 -21.43
C ASP A 135 8.51 1.73 -21.95
N ALA A 136 8.30 1.55 -21.91
CA ALA A 136 8.00 1.59 -22.48
C ALA A 136 7.73 1.79 -22.84
#